data_341b89ed301a6e9a29ade9c23a126b94
#
_entry.id   341b89ed301a6e9a29ade9c23a126b94
#
_cell.length_a   1.000
_cell.length_b   1.000
_cell.length_c   1.000
_cell.angle_alpha   90.00
_cell.angle_beta   90.00
_cell.angle_gamma   90.00
#
_symmetry.space_group_name_H-M   'P 1'
#
loop_
_entity.id
_entity.type
_entity.pdbx_description
1 polymer ?
#
loop_
_entity_poly.entity_id
_entity_poly.type
_entity_poly.pdbx_seq_one_letter_code
_entity_poly.pdbx_strand_id
1 'polypeptide(L)'
;MVCRPPTIKGTVKRVNNISHVRKMPGVTHVGVISTGVAVRAHTFGQCIDAIRALKVSWNHGTADKQSDKSILPQLKAAERPFGAPSPDPLAKVVDETFTFWWKSNSALEPNTAIADVRKDKATIWSCLQSPIYAQKQVADLLGFSTDAVTVHVMPGGGAFGRRMFNDVVLEATEASKKFG
;
A
#
# COMPACT_ATOMS: atom_id res chain seq x y z
N MET A 1 -0.58 0.21 13.33
CA MET A 1 -0.29 -0.75 12.23
C MET A 1 -1.57 -1.15 11.52
N VAL A 2 -1.46 -1.67 10.28
CA VAL A 2 -2.61 -2.16 9.51
C VAL A 2 -2.41 -3.64 9.15
N CYS A 3 -3.41 -4.46 9.47
CA CYS A 3 -3.54 -5.82 8.97
C CYS A 3 -4.18 -5.76 7.58
N ARG A 4 -3.40 -6.01 6.55
CA ARG A 4 -3.84 -5.96 5.14
C ARG A 4 -4.30 -7.32 4.64
N PRO A 5 -5.14 -7.36 3.59
CA PRO A 5 -5.54 -8.61 2.96
C PRO A 5 -4.34 -9.34 2.34
N PRO A 6 -4.40 -10.67 2.22
CA PRO A 6 -3.32 -11.46 1.64
C PRO A 6 -3.20 -11.29 0.12
N THR A 7 -4.21 -10.74 -0.53
CA THR A 7 -4.26 -10.54 -1.98
C THR A 7 -4.50 -9.07 -2.35
N ILE A 8 -3.97 -8.65 -3.49
CA ILE A 8 -4.17 -7.31 -4.04
C ILE A 8 -5.68 -7.07 -4.26
N LYS A 9 -6.15 -5.87 -3.85
CA LYS A 9 -7.57 -5.46 -3.91
C LYS A 9 -8.53 -6.34 -3.08
N GLY A 10 -8.01 -7.16 -2.17
CA GLY A 10 -8.85 -7.79 -1.16
C GLY A 10 -9.43 -6.76 -0.20
N THR A 11 -10.57 -7.06 0.41
CA THR A 11 -11.23 -6.19 1.40
C THR A 11 -11.63 -6.98 2.64
N VAL A 12 -11.82 -6.29 3.76
CA VAL A 12 -12.31 -6.92 4.99
C VAL A 12 -13.75 -7.37 4.80
N LYS A 13 -14.01 -8.68 4.91
CA LYS A 13 -15.36 -9.22 5.00
C LYS A 13 -15.87 -9.16 6.43
N ARG A 14 -15.04 -9.60 7.40
CA ARG A 14 -15.39 -9.63 8.82
C ARG A 14 -14.13 -9.75 9.68
N VAL A 15 -14.13 -9.06 10.82
CA VAL A 15 -13.14 -9.29 11.90
C VAL A 15 -13.78 -10.19 12.95
N ASN A 16 -13.32 -11.44 13.05
CA ASN A 16 -14.00 -12.47 13.83
C ASN A 16 -13.77 -12.36 15.35
N ASN A 17 -12.68 -11.69 15.76
CA ASN A 17 -12.28 -11.60 17.17
C ASN A 17 -11.94 -10.17 17.63
N ILE A 18 -12.57 -9.14 17.06
CA ILE A 18 -12.25 -7.73 17.35
C ILE A 18 -12.33 -7.40 18.86
N SER A 19 -13.31 -7.96 19.57
CA SER A 19 -13.50 -7.72 21.00
C SER A 19 -12.36 -8.30 21.84
N HIS A 20 -11.76 -9.41 21.42
CA HIS A 20 -10.58 -9.99 22.06
C HIS A 20 -9.36 -9.06 21.85
N VAL A 21 -9.09 -8.65 20.61
CA VAL A 21 -7.94 -7.84 20.29
C VAL A 21 -8.00 -6.46 20.96
N ARG A 22 -9.20 -5.88 21.07
CA ARG A 22 -9.40 -4.59 21.79
C ARG A 22 -9.03 -4.65 23.28
N LYS A 23 -9.05 -5.84 23.89
CA LYS A 23 -8.73 -6.06 25.32
C LYS A 23 -7.26 -6.45 25.53
N MET A 24 -6.46 -6.57 24.47
CA MET A 24 -5.04 -6.89 24.59
C MET A 24 -4.27 -5.74 25.27
N PRO A 25 -3.21 -6.06 26.03
CA PRO A 25 -2.41 -5.05 26.73
C PRO A 25 -1.94 -3.93 25.79
N GLY A 26 -2.18 -2.68 26.20
CA GLY A 26 -1.74 -1.49 25.48
C GLY A 26 -2.50 -1.18 24.17
N VAL A 27 -3.40 -2.03 23.70
CA VAL A 27 -4.24 -1.72 22.54
C VAL A 27 -5.28 -0.68 22.93
N THR A 28 -5.29 0.44 22.21
CA THR A 28 -6.22 1.54 22.46
C THR A 28 -7.38 1.53 21.48
N HIS A 29 -7.13 1.21 20.22
CA HIS A 29 -8.16 1.19 19.17
C HIS A 29 -7.94 0.06 18.17
N VAL A 30 -9.04 -0.51 17.69
CA VAL A 30 -9.08 -1.47 16.57
C VAL A 30 -10.27 -1.12 15.70
N GLY A 31 -10.07 -0.97 14.41
CA GLY A 31 -11.14 -0.63 13.47
C GLY A 31 -10.82 -0.99 12.03
N VAL A 32 -11.87 -1.27 11.26
CA VAL A 32 -11.76 -1.50 9.82
C VAL A 32 -11.52 -0.17 9.12
N ILE A 33 -10.57 -0.13 8.21
CA ILE A 33 -10.29 0.96 7.28
C ILE A 33 -10.40 0.43 5.84
N SER A 34 -10.28 1.31 4.86
CA SER A 34 -10.46 0.95 3.44
C SER A 34 -9.55 -0.20 2.98
N THR A 35 -8.32 -0.26 3.49
CA THR A 35 -7.29 -1.22 3.07
C THR A 35 -7.11 -2.41 4.03
N GLY A 36 -7.84 -2.46 5.15
CA GLY A 36 -7.65 -3.53 6.12
C GLY A 36 -8.20 -3.25 7.51
N VAL A 37 -7.49 -3.73 8.52
CA VAL A 37 -7.83 -3.51 9.94
C VAL A 37 -6.71 -2.72 10.60
N ALA A 38 -6.99 -1.48 10.99
CA ALA A 38 -6.03 -0.65 11.71
C ALA A 38 -6.06 -0.96 13.22
N VAL A 39 -4.88 -1.00 13.81
CA VAL A 39 -4.66 -1.13 15.26
C VAL A 39 -3.80 0.04 15.75
N ARG A 40 -4.24 0.67 16.83
CA ARG A 40 -3.47 1.65 17.62
C ARG A 40 -3.18 1.08 19.00
N ALA A 41 -1.93 1.17 19.44
CA ALA A 41 -1.47 0.75 20.75
C ALA A 41 -0.41 1.72 21.28
N HIS A 42 -0.01 1.59 22.55
CA HIS A 42 1.00 2.44 23.15
C HIS A 42 2.41 2.18 22.61
N THR A 43 2.71 0.95 22.20
CA THR A 43 4.00 0.59 21.62
C THR A 43 3.85 -0.15 20.29
N PHE A 44 4.93 -0.12 19.49
CA PHE A 44 4.98 -0.84 18.22
C PHE A 44 4.89 -2.37 18.42
N GLY A 45 5.54 -2.91 19.46
CA GLY A 45 5.43 -4.34 19.79
C GLY A 45 4.00 -4.77 20.09
N GLN A 46 3.25 -3.98 20.85
CA GLN A 46 1.84 -4.25 21.12
C GLN A 46 0.97 -4.20 19.84
N CYS A 47 1.30 -3.33 18.90
CA CYS A 47 0.64 -3.35 17.57
C CYS A 47 0.95 -4.65 16.83
N ILE A 48 2.20 -5.14 16.85
CA ILE A 48 2.59 -6.40 16.22
C ILE A 48 1.79 -7.57 16.81
N ASP A 49 1.75 -7.66 18.13
CA ASP A 49 1.04 -8.74 18.82
C ASP A 49 -0.46 -8.72 18.52
N ALA A 50 -1.06 -7.54 18.53
CA ALA A 50 -2.45 -7.35 18.16
C ALA A 50 -2.75 -7.74 16.71
N ILE A 51 -1.89 -7.34 15.74
CA ILE A 51 -2.04 -7.72 14.32
C ILE A 51 -1.94 -9.24 14.15
N ARG A 52 -0.99 -9.89 14.83
CA ARG A 52 -0.83 -11.36 14.80
C ARG A 52 -2.02 -12.11 15.42
N ALA A 53 -2.64 -11.52 16.43
CA ALA A 53 -3.82 -12.09 17.09
C ALA A 53 -5.11 -11.92 16.28
N LEU A 54 -5.16 -10.96 15.32
CA LEU A 54 -6.36 -10.73 14.52
C LEU A 54 -6.76 -11.96 13.69
N LYS A 55 -8.05 -12.28 13.71
CA LYS A 55 -8.67 -13.28 12.84
C LYS A 55 -9.64 -12.57 11.90
N VAL A 56 -9.19 -12.33 10.68
CA VAL A 56 -9.94 -11.58 9.66
C VAL A 56 -10.37 -12.51 8.55
N SER A 57 -11.65 -12.47 8.19
CA SER A 57 -12.15 -13.04 6.96
C SER A 57 -12.13 -11.98 5.88
N TRP A 58 -11.58 -12.32 4.72
CA TRP A 58 -11.38 -11.41 3.62
C TRP A 58 -12.30 -11.70 2.45
N ASN A 59 -12.69 -10.67 1.72
CA ASN A 59 -13.14 -10.83 0.34
C ASN A 59 -11.90 -10.85 -0.53
N HIS A 60 -11.84 -11.82 -1.42
CA HIS A 60 -10.70 -11.97 -2.32
C HIS A 60 -10.69 -10.85 -3.37
N GLY A 61 -9.50 -10.35 -3.68
CA GLY A 61 -9.30 -9.40 -4.76
C GLY A 61 -9.31 -10.06 -6.14
N THR A 62 -9.30 -9.26 -7.18
CA THR A 62 -9.29 -9.73 -8.58
C THR A 62 -8.05 -10.56 -8.94
N ALA A 63 -6.96 -10.43 -8.16
CA ALA A 63 -5.71 -11.16 -8.37
C ALA A 63 -5.64 -12.50 -7.65
N ASP A 64 -6.66 -12.90 -6.88
CA ASP A 64 -6.63 -14.09 -6.00
C ASP A 64 -6.35 -15.40 -6.78
N LYS A 65 -6.84 -15.51 -8.00
CA LYS A 65 -6.66 -16.69 -8.85
C LYS A 65 -5.50 -16.57 -9.83
N GLN A 66 -4.72 -15.48 -9.75
CA GLN A 66 -3.59 -15.27 -10.66
C GLN A 66 -2.35 -15.97 -10.13
N SER A 67 -1.55 -16.47 -11.06
CA SER A 67 -0.25 -17.09 -10.80
C SER A 67 0.67 -16.79 -11.97
N ASP A 68 1.96 -17.02 -11.83
CA ASP A 68 2.92 -16.90 -12.92
C ASP A 68 2.49 -17.72 -14.15
N LYS A 69 1.93 -18.92 -13.90
CA LYS A 69 1.41 -19.79 -14.97
C LYS A 69 0.21 -19.21 -15.71
N SER A 70 -0.66 -18.44 -15.03
CA SER A 70 -1.82 -17.83 -15.65
C SER A 70 -1.54 -16.46 -16.28
N ILE A 71 -0.53 -15.75 -15.79
CA ILE A 71 -0.20 -14.39 -16.24
C ILE A 71 0.67 -14.42 -17.51
N LEU A 72 1.63 -15.33 -17.62
CA LEU A 72 2.51 -15.41 -18.79
C LEU A 72 1.77 -15.59 -20.12
N PRO A 73 0.78 -16.49 -20.25
CA PRO A 73 -0.06 -16.57 -21.46
C PRO A 73 -0.83 -15.27 -21.76
N GLN A 74 -1.30 -14.56 -20.71
CA GLN A 74 -2.01 -13.28 -20.89
C GLN A 74 -1.07 -12.20 -21.42
N LEU A 75 0.18 -12.14 -20.92
CA LEU A 75 1.19 -11.22 -21.44
C LEU A 75 1.53 -11.51 -22.89
N LYS A 76 1.72 -12.78 -23.24
CA LYS A 76 1.94 -13.20 -24.65
C LYS A 76 0.77 -12.84 -25.56
N ALA A 77 -0.46 -13.03 -25.10
CA ALA A 77 -1.65 -12.67 -25.87
C ALA A 77 -1.83 -11.15 -26.04
N ALA A 78 -1.26 -10.36 -25.15
CA ALA A 78 -1.27 -8.90 -25.21
C ALA A 78 -0.03 -8.31 -25.93
N GLU A 79 0.85 -9.14 -26.46
CA GLU A 79 2.03 -8.74 -27.20
C GLU A 79 1.64 -7.87 -28.40
N ARG A 80 2.38 -6.79 -28.59
CA ARG A 80 2.20 -5.89 -29.74
C ARG A 80 3.32 -6.12 -30.73
N PRO A 81 3.02 -6.16 -32.04
CA PRO A 81 4.06 -6.27 -33.04
C PRO A 81 5.08 -5.13 -32.88
N PHE A 82 6.34 -5.49 -32.83
CA PHE A 82 7.45 -4.55 -32.86
C PHE A 82 8.02 -4.52 -34.28
N GLY A 83 7.92 -3.35 -34.95
CA GLY A 83 8.52 -3.15 -36.25
C GLY A 83 10.02 -2.97 -36.12
N ALA A 84 10.78 -4.05 -36.14
CA ALA A 84 12.24 -3.93 -36.20
C ALA A 84 12.68 -3.44 -37.59
N PRO A 85 13.68 -2.58 -37.69
CA PRO A 85 14.29 -2.24 -38.98
C PRO A 85 14.89 -3.50 -39.61
N SER A 86 14.88 -3.58 -40.93
CA SER A 86 15.57 -4.65 -41.65
C SER A 86 17.05 -4.66 -41.26
N PRO A 87 17.60 -5.78 -40.82
CA PRO A 87 19.00 -5.83 -40.44
C PRO A 87 19.90 -5.65 -41.69
N ASP A 88 21.07 -5.05 -41.49
CA ASP A 88 22.12 -5.03 -42.47
C ASP A 88 22.44 -6.48 -42.89
N PRO A 89 22.61 -6.79 -44.18
CA PRO A 89 22.96 -8.15 -44.66
C PRO A 89 24.20 -8.77 -44.01
N LEU A 90 25.10 -7.92 -43.49
CA LEU A 90 26.30 -8.35 -42.77
C LEU A 90 26.14 -8.42 -41.25
N ALA A 91 24.99 -8.00 -40.72
CA ALA A 91 24.74 -7.99 -39.29
C ALA A 91 24.39 -9.40 -38.77
N LYS A 92 24.92 -9.72 -37.60
CA LYS A 92 24.43 -10.88 -36.81
C LYS A 92 23.19 -10.47 -36.07
N VAL A 93 22.09 -11.16 -36.32
CA VAL A 93 20.83 -10.97 -35.62
C VAL A 93 20.74 -11.91 -34.43
N VAL A 94 20.39 -11.39 -33.26
CA VAL A 94 20.01 -12.17 -32.08
C VAL A 94 18.52 -11.93 -31.87
N ASP A 95 17.74 -13.00 -31.94
CA ASP A 95 16.30 -12.98 -31.66
C ASP A 95 16.03 -13.92 -30.49
N GLU A 96 15.80 -13.32 -29.33
CA GLU A 96 15.68 -14.03 -28.05
C GLU A 96 14.55 -13.46 -27.22
N THR A 97 13.93 -14.31 -26.40
CA THR A 97 12.87 -13.90 -25.48
C THR A 97 13.39 -13.86 -24.05
N PHE A 98 13.24 -12.71 -23.40
CA PHE A 98 13.61 -12.51 -22.00
C PHE A 98 12.34 -12.35 -21.15
N THR A 99 12.25 -13.14 -20.06
CA THR A 99 11.14 -13.04 -19.11
C THR A 99 11.62 -12.42 -17.81
N PHE A 100 11.08 -11.24 -17.46
CA PHE A 100 11.36 -10.56 -16.20
C PHE A 100 10.13 -10.66 -15.29
N TRP A 101 10.33 -11.29 -14.15
CA TRP A 101 9.27 -11.43 -13.15
C TRP A 101 9.20 -10.22 -12.23
N TRP A 102 8.02 -9.98 -11.67
CA TRP A 102 7.82 -8.95 -10.68
C TRP A 102 8.65 -9.24 -9.43
N LYS A 103 9.31 -8.20 -8.95
CA LYS A 103 10.07 -8.25 -7.71
C LYS A 103 9.59 -7.14 -6.78
N SER A 104 9.66 -7.40 -5.47
CA SER A 104 9.38 -6.42 -4.45
C SER A 104 10.39 -5.27 -4.47
N ASN A 105 9.92 -4.04 -4.25
CA ASN A 105 10.77 -2.86 -4.05
C ASN A 105 11.28 -2.84 -2.59
N SER A 106 12.13 -3.77 -2.21
CA SER A 106 12.50 -4.04 -0.81
C SER A 106 13.48 -3.01 -0.26
N ALA A 107 12.99 -1.83 0.11
CA ALA A 107 13.76 -0.87 0.89
C ALA A 107 14.01 -1.40 2.30
N LEU A 108 15.17 -1.08 2.90
CA LEU A 108 15.50 -1.48 4.28
C LEU A 108 14.53 -0.86 5.29
N GLU A 109 14.18 0.41 5.11
CA GLU A 109 13.18 1.06 5.93
C GLU A 109 11.77 0.69 5.46
N PRO A 110 10.93 0.09 6.33
CA PRO A 110 9.51 -0.12 6.03
C PRO A 110 8.79 1.20 5.75
N ASN A 111 7.77 1.16 4.91
CA ASN A 111 6.95 2.35 4.67
C ASN A 111 6.20 2.74 5.93
N THR A 112 6.35 4.01 6.32
CA THR A 112 5.72 4.60 7.50
C THR A 112 5.13 5.97 7.17
N ALA A 113 4.10 6.36 7.92
CA ALA A 113 3.54 7.70 7.88
C ALA A 113 3.00 8.08 9.25
N ILE A 114 3.07 9.37 9.56
CA ILE A 114 2.37 10.00 10.67
C ILE A 114 1.30 10.92 10.06
N ALA A 115 0.10 10.88 10.61
CA ALA A 115 -0.97 11.76 10.22
C ALA A 115 -1.64 12.37 11.47
N ASP A 116 -1.73 13.67 11.52
CA ASP A 116 -2.52 14.44 12.49
C ASP A 116 -3.72 15.06 11.76
N VAL A 117 -4.89 14.45 11.91
CA VAL A 117 -6.13 14.91 11.28
C VAL A 117 -6.96 15.66 12.32
N ARG A 118 -7.22 16.93 12.04
CA ARG A 118 -8.08 17.81 12.83
C ARG A 118 -9.41 18.05 12.11
N LYS A 119 -10.28 18.84 12.73
CA LYS A 119 -11.62 19.13 12.20
C LYS A 119 -11.58 19.74 10.79
N ASP A 120 -10.62 20.59 10.52
CA ASP A 120 -10.54 21.45 9.33
C ASP A 120 -9.18 21.42 8.62
N LYS A 121 -8.21 20.65 9.13
CA LYS A 121 -6.87 20.55 8.58
C LYS A 121 -6.23 19.19 8.86
N ALA A 122 -5.21 18.86 8.09
CA ALA A 122 -4.39 17.68 8.33
C ALA A 122 -2.91 17.98 8.12
N THR A 123 -2.05 17.32 8.90
CA THR A 123 -0.60 17.37 8.73
C THR A 123 -0.06 15.94 8.61
N ILE A 124 0.76 15.73 7.61
CA ILE A 124 1.33 14.44 7.25
C ILE A 124 2.86 14.51 7.30
N TRP A 125 3.50 13.48 7.85
CA TRP A 125 4.94 13.28 7.80
C TRP A 125 5.22 11.88 7.23
N SER A 126 5.91 11.80 6.11
CA SER A 126 6.28 10.52 5.50
C SER A 126 7.43 10.70 4.50
N CYS A 127 8.18 9.65 4.26
CA CYS A 127 9.12 9.62 3.14
C CYS A 127 8.34 9.33 1.85
N LEU A 128 8.25 10.31 0.97
CA LEU A 128 7.42 10.30 -0.25
C LEU A 128 8.22 10.64 -1.50
N GLN A 129 7.88 9.99 -2.61
CA GLN A 129 8.36 10.36 -3.94
C GLN A 129 7.38 11.28 -4.69
N SER A 130 6.12 11.37 -4.24
CA SER A 130 5.05 12.16 -4.88
C SER A 130 4.25 12.98 -3.85
N PRO A 131 4.88 13.96 -3.15
CA PRO A 131 4.23 14.66 -2.04
C PRO A 131 3.01 15.49 -2.46
N ILE A 132 3.05 16.15 -3.62
CA ILE A 132 1.92 16.95 -4.15
C ILE A 132 0.71 16.03 -4.42
N TYR A 133 0.96 14.84 -4.96
CA TYR A 133 -0.10 13.88 -5.20
C TYR A 133 -0.65 13.30 -3.90
N ALA A 134 0.22 13.05 -2.90
CA ALA A 134 -0.20 12.65 -1.56
C ALA A 134 -1.09 13.71 -0.90
N GLN A 135 -0.71 14.99 -0.98
CA GLN A 135 -1.50 16.11 -0.47
C GLN A 135 -2.91 16.12 -1.06
N LYS A 136 -2.99 16.01 -2.40
CA LYS A 136 -4.29 15.95 -3.09
C LYS A 136 -5.13 14.75 -2.64
N GLN A 137 -4.55 13.56 -2.57
CA GLN A 137 -5.28 12.36 -2.16
C GLN A 137 -5.77 12.43 -0.71
N VAL A 138 -4.99 13.03 0.20
CA VAL A 138 -5.40 13.25 1.60
C VAL A 138 -6.55 14.25 1.65
N ALA A 139 -6.47 15.35 0.90
CA ALA A 139 -7.54 16.34 0.79
C ALA A 139 -8.84 15.69 0.28
N ASP A 140 -8.77 14.94 -0.82
CA ASP A 140 -9.90 14.20 -1.40
C ASP A 140 -10.52 13.21 -0.38
N LEU A 141 -9.68 12.45 0.36
CA LEU A 141 -10.13 11.48 1.37
C LEU A 141 -10.86 12.14 2.55
N LEU A 142 -10.41 13.33 2.94
CA LEU A 142 -10.97 14.06 4.09
C LEU A 142 -12.15 14.97 3.70
N GLY A 143 -12.29 15.32 2.42
CA GLY A 143 -13.22 16.34 1.92
C GLY A 143 -12.73 17.75 2.21
N PHE A 144 -11.41 17.97 2.24
CA PHE A 144 -10.76 19.25 2.50
C PHE A 144 -10.29 19.92 1.22
N SER A 145 -10.01 21.22 1.27
CA SER A 145 -9.18 21.88 0.25
C SER A 145 -7.72 21.39 0.38
N THR A 146 -6.97 21.44 -0.71
CA THR A 146 -5.54 21.09 -0.69
C THR A 146 -4.75 21.98 0.26
N ASP A 147 -5.11 23.24 0.42
CA ASP A 147 -4.44 24.19 1.31
C ASP A 147 -4.63 23.86 2.80
N ALA A 148 -5.66 23.08 3.14
CA ALA A 148 -5.86 22.58 4.50
C ALA A 148 -4.99 21.37 4.85
N VAL A 149 -4.20 20.86 3.89
CA VAL A 149 -3.33 19.70 4.08
C VAL A 149 -1.87 20.09 3.95
N THR A 150 -1.09 19.91 5.01
CA THR A 150 0.35 20.11 5.00
C THR A 150 1.07 18.76 4.92
N VAL A 151 2.03 18.63 4.00
CA VAL A 151 2.83 17.41 3.83
C VAL A 151 4.31 17.73 4.06
N HIS A 152 4.90 17.08 5.05
CA HIS A 152 6.34 17.12 5.33
C HIS A 152 6.99 15.87 4.75
N VAL A 153 7.89 16.07 3.79
CA VAL A 153 8.70 14.99 3.23
C VAL A 153 9.87 14.71 4.15
N MET A 154 9.88 13.50 4.69
CA MET A 154 10.92 13.05 5.63
C MET A 154 12.04 12.30 4.89
N PRO A 155 13.29 12.37 5.37
CA PRO A 155 14.33 11.47 4.90
C PRO A 155 13.94 10.00 5.09
N GLY A 156 14.41 9.12 4.22
CA GLY A 156 14.09 7.71 4.34
C GLY A 156 15.08 6.77 3.67
N GLY A 157 15.09 5.52 4.14
CA GLY A 157 16.02 4.46 3.76
C GLY A 157 15.69 3.74 2.47
N GLY A 158 15.56 4.48 1.37
CA GLY A 158 15.30 3.96 0.04
C GLY A 158 13.83 4.03 -0.35
N ALA A 159 13.58 4.13 -1.64
CA ALA A 159 12.24 4.28 -2.19
C ALA A 159 11.96 3.31 -3.34
N PHE A 160 12.85 3.23 -4.34
CA PHE A 160 12.78 2.30 -5.48
C PHE A 160 11.41 2.25 -6.17
N GLY A 161 10.72 3.40 -6.29
CA GLY A 161 9.38 3.49 -6.84
C GLY A 161 8.25 3.12 -5.86
N ARG A 162 8.51 2.41 -4.76
CA ARG A 162 7.47 1.97 -3.81
C ARG A 162 6.79 3.13 -3.09
N ARG A 163 7.50 4.22 -2.87
CA ARG A 163 7.00 5.41 -2.18
C ARG A 163 6.35 6.45 -3.13
N MET A 164 6.13 6.08 -4.39
CA MET A 164 5.22 6.79 -5.29
C MET A 164 3.75 6.48 -4.97
N PHE A 165 3.48 5.31 -4.38
CA PHE A 165 2.16 4.94 -3.90
C PHE A 165 1.99 5.46 -2.48
N ASN A 166 0.95 6.25 -2.25
CA ASN A 166 0.70 6.94 -0.98
C ASN A 166 -0.19 6.12 -0.03
N ASP A 167 -0.25 4.80 -0.20
CA ASP A 167 -1.11 3.90 0.57
C ASP A 167 -0.91 4.03 2.08
N VAL A 168 0.35 4.12 2.57
CA VAL A 168 0.62 4.26 4.00
C VAL A 168 0.17 5.61 4.56
N VAL A 169 0.24 6.68 3.74
CA VAL A 169 -0.26 8.01 4.11
C VAL A 169 -1.78 7.99 4.23
N LEU A 170 -2.47 7.40 3.26
CA LEU A 170 -3.93 7.30 3.28
C LEU A 170 -4.42 6.43 4.45
N GLU A 171 -3.74 5.32 4.75
CA GLU A 171 -4.03 4.48 5.91
C GLU A 171 -3.83 5.22 7.23
N ALA A 172 -2.74 5.96 7.39
CA ALA A 172 -2.48 6.75 8.59
C ALA A 172 -3.52 7.87 8.75
N THR A 173 -3.89 8.53 7.65
CA THR A 173 -4.93 9.57 7.62
C THR A 173 -6.29 9.01 8.03
N GLU A 174 -6.69 7.88 7.44
CA GLU A 174 -7.96 7.23 7.76
C GLU A 174 -8.00 6.74 9.22
N ALA A 175 -6.90 6.19 9.71
CA ALA A 175 -6.76 5.76 11.09
C ALA A 175 -6.81 6.96 12.06
N SER A 176 -6.12 8.07 11.76
CA SER A 176 -6.15 9.30 12.57
C SER A 176 -7.56 9.89 12.62
N LYS A 177 -8.23 10.03 11.46
CA LYS A 177 -9.64 10.48 11.40
C LYS A 177 -10.57 9.62 12.24
N LYS A 178 -10.33 8.31 12.28
CA LYS A 178 -11.21 7.34 12.94
C LYS A 178 -10.96 7.19 14.44
N PHE A 179 -9.72 7.35 14.87
CA PHE A 179 -9.32 7.04 16.25
C PHE A 179 -9.01 8.29 17.09
N GLY A 180 -8.95 9.47 16.49
CA GLY A 180 -8.61 10.75 17.13
C GLY A 180 -7.12 10.94 17.32
#